data_ef436688124d0d36b007ec7aae6a947c
#
_entry.id   ef436688124d0d36b007ec7aae6a947c
#
_cell.length_a   1.000
_cell.length_b   1.000
_cell.length_c   1.000
_cell.angle_alpha   90.00
_cell.angle_beta   90.00
_cell.angle_gamma   90.00
#
_symmetry.space_group_name_H-M   'P 1'
#
loop_
_entity.id
_entity.type
_entity.pdbx_description
1 polymer ?
#
loop_
_entity_poly.entity_id
_entity_poly.type
_entity_poly.pdbx_seq_one_letter_code
_entity_poly.pdbx_strand_id
1 'polypeptide(L)'
;MLEESCHWHEFKVVGHRPNSPRHELNCHVLHRGTHRNFWGFNRARHAVLEAAILATRIGILPDHEIRAAIVALQVPVEKTAGPVEISAWNLVLKIIVKSLGEEGLPTCLATTDVAGKKLASRAKHQTSNEEPPL
;
A
#
# COMPACT_ATOMS: atom_id res chain seq x y z
N MET A 1 -18.76 1.58 10.88
CA MET A 1 -18.79 2.08 9.48
C MET A 1 -17.43 2.67 9.17
N LEU A 2 -16.85 2.37 7.99
CA LEU A 2 -15.53 2.86 7.63
C LEU A 2 -15.65 4.33 7.19
N GLU A 3 -14.98 5.23 7.88
CA GLU A 3 -14.99 6.68 7.62
C GLU A 3 -14.52 7.05 6.21
N GLU A 4 -13.57 6.29 5.68
CA GLU A 4 -12.99 6.51 4.36
C GLU A 4 -13.79 5.89 3.20
N SER A 5 -14.87 5.17 3.47
CA SER A 5 -15.71 4.61 2.42
C SER A 5 -16.43 5.71 1.62
N CYS A 6 -16.56 5.52 0.31
CA CYS A 6 -17.36 6.43 -0.52
C CYS A 6 -18.86 6.18 -0.30
N HIS A 7 -19.23 4.92 -0.32
CA HIS A 7 -20.62 4.46 -0.16
C HIS A 7 -20.66 3.32 0.86
N TRP A 8 -21.81 3.16 1.51
CA TRP A 8 -22.06 2.06 2.42
C TRP A 8 -23.47 1.52 2.27
N HIS A 9 -23.63 0.25 2.60
CA HIS A 9 -24.91 -0.42 2.65
C HIS A 9 -25.02 -1.20 3.96
N GLU A 10 -26.14 -1.05 4.64
CA GLU A 10 -26.53 -1.91 5.74
C GLU A 10 -27.54 -2.94 5.21
N PHE A 11 -27.33 -4.20 5.53
CA PHE A 11 -28.18 -5.26 5.06
C PHE A 11 -28.45 -6.31 6.15
N LYS A 12 -29.61 -6.96 6.04
CA LYS A 12 -29.99 -8.11 6.84
C LYS A 12 -29.94 -9.36 5.99
N VAL A 13 -29.27 -10.41 6.51
CA VAL A 13 -29.32 -11.74 5.89
C VAL A 13 -30.70 -12.32 6.10
N VAL A 14 -31.40 -12.66 5.02
CA VAL A 14 -32.75 -13.24 5.03
C VAL A 14 -32.77 -14.69 4.56
N GLY A 15 -31.70 -15.19 3.98
CA GLY A 15 -31.56 -16.57 3.56
C GLY A 15 -30.09 -16.96 3.39
N HIS A 16 -29.85 -18.25 3.60
CA HIS A 16 -28.53 -18.85 3.46
C HIS A 16 -28.65 -20.19 2.73
N ARG A 17 -27.85 -20.35 1.67
CA ARG A 17 -27.66 -21.62 0.96
C ARG A 17 -26.24 -22.08 1.15
N PRO A 18 -26.00 -23.18 1.88
CA PRO A 18 -24.68 -23.76 1.97
C PRO A 18 -24.32 -24.38 0.61
N ASN A 19 -23.29 -23.81 -0.03
CA ASN A 19 -22.75 -24.31 -1.30
C ASN A 19 -21.23 -24.38 -1.17
N SER A 20 -20.67 -25.58 -1.05
CA SER A 20 -19.22 -25.76 -0.93
C SER A 20 -18.55 -25.51 -2.29
N PRO A 21 -17.44 -24.77 -2.36
CA PRO A 21 -16.66 -24.15 -1.29
C PRO A 21 -17.14 -22.73 -0.89
N ARG A 22 -18.23 -22.25 -1.44
CA ARG A 22 -18.75 -20.88 -1.21
C ARG A 22 -20.18 -20.95 -0.70
N HIS A 23 -20.50 -20.05 0.23
CA HIS A 23 -21.86 -19.89 0.75
C HIS A 23 -22.56 -18.75 0.02
N GLU A 24 -23.83 -18.97 -0.35
CA GLU A 24 -24.70 -17.91 -0.89
C GLU A 24 -25.56 -17.32 0.23
N LEU A 25 -25.52 -16.01 0.36
CA LEU A 25 -26.35 -15.26 1.30
C LEU A 25 -27.33 -14.38 0.54
N ASN A 26 -28.62 -14.56 0.78
CA ASN A 26 -29.64 -13.63 0.32
C ASN A 26 -29.78 -12.51 1.35
N CYS A 27 -29.61 -11.27 0.90
CA CYS A 27 -29.60 -10.10 1.79
C CYS A 27 -30.65 -9.09 1.35
N HIS A 28 -31.30 -8.46 2.34
CA HIS A 28 -32.15 -7.30 2.15
C HIS A 28 -31.37 -6.06 2.56
N VAL A 29 -31.26 -5.08 1.67
CA VAL A 29 -30.64 -3.79 2.00
C VAL A 29 -31.63 -2.99 2.85
N LEU A 30 -31.22 -2.62 4.08
CA LEU A 30 -32.03 -1.81 5.00
C LEU A 30 -31.77 -0.32 4.79
N HIS A 31 -30.49 0.05 4.75
CA HIS A 31 -30.07 1.44 4.59
C HIS A 31 -28.88 1.53 3.63
N ARG A 32 -28.75 2.68 3.00
CA ARG A 32 -27.60 3.04 2.17
C ARG A 32 -27.27 4.51 2.33
N GLY A 33 -26.02 4.86 2.20
CA GLY A 33 -25.59 6.24 2.26
C GLY A 33 -24.29 6.48 1.50
N THR A 34 -24.00 7.73 1.30
CA THR A 34 -22.80 8.22 0.62
C THR A 34 -22.10 9.19 1.54
N HIS A 35 -20.80 8.95 1.81
CA HIS A 35 -19.94 9.89 2.54
C HIS A 35 -19.29 10.89 1.58
N ARG A 36 -18.87 10.42 0.42
CA ARG A 36 -18.22 11.23 -0.61
C ARG A 36 -18.35 10.58 -1.98
N ASN A 37 -18.19 11.39 -3.02
CA ASN A 37 -18.16 10.85 -4.38
C ASN A 37 -16.87 10.04 -4.62
N PHE A 38 -17.00 9.00 -5.42
CA PHE A 38 -15.86 8.26 -5.91
C PHE A 38 -15.22 9.02 -7.09
N TRP A 39 -13.96 9.47 -6.93
CA TRP A 39 -13.24 10.27 -7.92
C TRP A 39 -12.45 9.43 -8.94
N GLY A 40 -12.67 8.12 -8.96
CA GLY A 40 -11.94 7.19 -9.83
C GLY A 40 -10.82 6.42 -9.14
N PHE A 41 -10.15 5.59 -9.91
CA PHE A 41 -9.06 4.74 -9.42
C PHE A 41 -7.73 5.50 -9.41
N ASN A 42 -7.03 5.47 -8.29
CA ASN A 42 -5.63 5.84 -8.22
C ASN A 42 -4.78 4.61 -8.54
N ARG A 43 -4.02 4.65 -9.64
CA ARG A 43 -3.20 3.53 -10.10
C ARG A 43 -2.11 3.14 -9.11
N ALA A 44 -1.49 4.11 -8.43
CA ALA A 44 -0.48 3.85 -7.41
C ALA A 44 -1.08 3.16 -6.18
N ARG A 45 -2.28 3.58 -5.75
CA ARG A 45 -2.98 2.94 -4.64
C ARG A 45 -3.32 1.48 -4.93
N HIS A 46 -3.75 1.20 -6.15
CA HIS A 46 -3.98 -0.19 -6.59
C HIS A 46 -2.67 -0.99 -6.62
N ALA A 47 -1.59 -0.41 -7.15
CA ALA A 47 -0.29 -1.08 -7.20
C ALA A 47 0.27 -1.41 -5.81
N VAL A 48 0.10 -0.50 -4.84
CA VAL A 48 0.48 -0.75 -3.44
C VAL A 48 -0.32 -1.90 -2.84
N LEU A 49 -1.63 -1.96 -3.11
CA LEU A 49 -2.48 -3.06 -2.66
C LEU A 49 -2.03 -4.40 -3.25
N GLU A 50 -1.78 -4.46 -4.55
CA GLU A 50 -1.29 -5.68 -5.21
C GLU A 50 0.09 -6.10 -4.67
N ALA A 51 1.00 -5.16 -4.44
CA ALA A 51 2.30 -5.45 -3.84
C ALA A 51 2.15 -6.01 -2.42
N ALA A 52 1.22 -5.49 -1.62
CA ALA A 52 0.94 -6.01 -0.29
C ALA A 52 0.38 -7.45 -0.34
N ILE A 53 -0.48 -7.76 -1.32
CA ILE A 53 -0.98 -9.12 -1.56
C ILE A 53 0.18 -10.04 -1.94
N LEU A 54 1.09 -9.62 -2.82
CA LEU A 54 2.27 -10.40 -3.19
C LEU A 54 3.19 -10.67 -1.99
N ALA A 55 3.37 -9.69 -1.11
CA ALA A 55 4.14 -9.87 0.12
C ALA A 55 3.58 -10.99 1.01
N THR A 56 2.26 -11.17 1.06
CA THR A 56 1.62 -12.28 1.80
C THR A 56 1.79 -13.65 1.13
N ARG A 57 2.25 -13.68 -0.10
CA ARG A 57 2.43 -14.90 -0.90
C ARG A 57 3.89 -15.37 -1.00
N ILE A 58 4.79 -14.72 -0.29
CA ILE A 58 6.18 -15.14 -0.16
C ILE A 58 6.22 -16.54 0.46
N GLY A 59 6.97 -17.45 -0.17
CA GLY A 59 7.00 -18.87 0.20
C GLY A 59 5.84 -19.71 -0.36
N ILE A 60 4.86 -19.09 -1.06
CA ILE A 60 3.76 -19.77 -1.76
C ILE A 60 3.99 -19.69 -3.28
N LEU A 61 4.31 -18.49 -3.77
CA LEU A 61 4.64 -18.26 -5.18
C LEU A 61 6.15 -18.32 -5.38
N PRO A 62 6.62 -18.66 -6.59
CA PRO A 62 8.03 -18.57 -6.94
C PRO A 62 8.58 -17.15 -6.79
N ASP A 63 9.78 -16.99 -6.23
CA ASP A 63 10.39 -15.68 -5.95
C ASP A 63 10.54 -14.82 -7.21
N HIS A 64 10.87 -15.43 -8.34
CA HIS A 64 11.04 -14.70 -9.62
C HIS A 64 9.73 -14.10 -10.14
N GLU A 65 8.59 -14.74 -9.90
CA GLU A 65 7.28 -14.21 -10.26
C GLU A 65 6.92 -13.00 -9.40
N ILE A 66 7.19 -13.08 -8.08
CA ILE A 66 6.96 -11.95 -7.16
C ILE A 66 7.86 -10.78 -7.57
N ARG A 67 9.14 -11.01 -7.84
CA ARG A 67 10.08 -9.96 -8.28
C ARG A 67 9.61 -9.27 -9.57
N ALA A 68 9.26 -10.05 -10.58
CA ALA A 68 8.78 -9.53 -11.86
C ALA A 68 7.51 -8.69 -11.69
N ALA A 69 6.57 -9.15 -10.88
CA ALA A 69 5.34 -8.43 -10.59
C ALA A 69 5.61 -7.10 -9.84
N ILE A 70 6.50 -7.09 -8.84
CA ILE A 70 6.86 -5.87 -8.11
C ILE A 70 7.52 -4.84 -9.03
N VAL A 71 8.42 -5.26 -9.93
CA VAL A 71 9.02 -4.36 -10.93
C VAL A 71 7.95 -3.74 -11.83
N ALA A 72 6.98 -4.52 -12.29
CA ALA A 72 5.88 -4.01 -13.11
C ALA A 72 4.97 -3.02 -12.34
N LEU A 73 4.72 -3.27 -11.04
CA LEU A 73 3.90 -2.42 -10.19
C LEU A 73 4.60 -1.10 -9.80
N GLN A 74 5.91 -0.98 -9.93
CA GLN A 74 6.62 0.27 -9.68
C GLN A 74 6.20 1.39 -10.64
N VAL A 75 5.97 1.07 -11.90
CA VAL A 75 5.65 2.06 -12.95
C VAL A 75 4.42 2.92 -12.62
N PRO A 76 3.25 2.35 -12.26
CA PRO A 76 2.11 3.17 -11.84
C PRO A 76 2.38 3.95 -10.55
N VAL A 77 3.19 3.43 -9.62
CA VAL A 77 3.57 4.16 -8.39
C VAL A 77 4.39 5.38 -8.75
N GLU A 78 5.44 5.26 -9.54
CA GLU A 78 6.28 6.40 -9.98
C GLU A 78 5.49 7.49 -10.70
N LYS A 79 4.47 7.09 -11.48
CA LYS A 79 3.70 8.04 -12.29
C LYS A 79 2.54 8.71 -11.57
N THR A 80 1.96 8.08 -10.56
CA THR A 80 0.67 8.52 -10.00
C THR A 80 0.60 8.54 -8.48
N ALA A 81 1.69 8.19 -7.76
CA ALA A 81 1.70 8.18 -6.31
C ALA A 81 1.83 9.59 -5.72
N GLY A 82 1.07 9.85 -4.68
CA GLY A 82 1.30 10.92 -3.73
C GLY A 82 2.19 10.47 -2.57
N PRO A 83 2.49 11.37 -1.61
CA PRO A 83 3.37 11.05 -0.48
C PRO A 83 2.91 9.83 0.34
N VAL A 84 1.60 9.66 0.49
CA VAL A 84 0.99 8.54 1.25
C VAL A 84 1.24 7.21 0.53
N GLU A 85 0.99 7.15 -0.78
CA GLU A 85 1.20 5.95 -1.58
C GLU A 85 2.69 5.60 -1.66
N ILE A 86 3.59 6.59 -1.78
CA ILE A 86 5.05 6.36 -1.77
C ILE A 86 5.49 5.77 -0.42
N SER A 87 5.00 6.33 0.69
CA SER A 87 5.32 5.82 2.03
C SER A 87 4.86 4.37 2.20
N ALA A 88 3.64 4.05 1.78
CA ALA A 88 3.08 2.70 1.82
C ALA A 88 3.83 1.73 0.90
N TRP A 89 4.17 2.15 -0.32
CA TRP A 89 5.00 1.38 -1.26
C TRP A 89 6.34 0.99 -0.64
N ASN A 90 7.06 1.98 -0.09
CA ASN A 90 8.36 1.77 0.53
C ASN A 90 8.29 0.80 1.72
N LEU A 91 7.19 0.85 2.50
CA LEU A 91 6.98 -0.08 3.61
C LEU A 91 6.82 -1.52 3.11
N VAL A 92 5.98 -1.75 2.11
CA VAL A 92 5.76 -3.07 1.50
C VAL A 92 7.05 -3.59 0.86
N LEU A 93 7.75 -2.72 0.12
CA LEU A 93 9.00 -3.08 -0.54
C LEU A 93 10.09 -3.52 0.47
N LYS A 94 10.21 -2.85 1.63
CA LYS A 94 11.12 -3.26 2.70
C LYS A 94 10.82 -4.67 3.23
N ILE A 95 9.53 -5.03 3.34
CA ILE A 95 9.11 -6.37 3.76
C ILE A 95 9.55 -7.41 2.73
N ILE A 96 9.33 -7.14 1.45
CA ILE A 96 9.69 -8.05 0.35
C ILE A 96 11.21 -8.21 0.26
N VAL A 97 11.96 -7.11 0.30
CA VAL A 97 13.43 -7.11 0.28
C VAL A 97 14.03 -7.89 1.47
N LYS A 98 13.47 -7.70 2.66
CA LYS A 98 13.89 -8.45 3.85
C LYS A 98 13.74 -9.97 3.67
N SER A 99 12.73 -10.41 2.95
CA SER A 99 12.42 -11.83 2.77
C SER A 99 13.11 -12.45 1.57
N LEU A 100 13.19 -11.71 0.45
CA LEU A 100 13.72 -12.22 -0.82
C LEU A 100 15.15 -11.74 -1.14
N GLY A 101 15.68 -10.73 -0.45
CA GLY A 101 16.91 -10.01 -0.82
C GLY A 101 16.67 -8.91 -1.87
N GLU A 102 17.69 -8.08 -2.08
CA GLU A 102 17.57 -6.86 -2.93
C GLU A 102 17.68 -7.16 -4.43
N GLU A 103 18.20 -8.30 -4.83
CA GLU A 103 18.51 -8.63 -6.22
C GLU A 103 17.24 -8.56 -7.10
N GLY A 104 17.30 -7.75 -8.17
CA GLY A 104 16.21 -7.60 -9.13
C GLY A 104 14.95 -6.91 -8.60
N LEU A 105 15.00 -6.29 -7.41
CA LEU A 105 13.91 -5.50 -6.85
C LEU A 105 14.20 -3.99 -6.98
N PRO A 106 13.16 -3.15 -7.09
CA PRO A 106 13.31 -1.71 -7.17
C PRO A 106 13.80 -1.13 -5.83
N THR A 107 14.45 0.03 -5.91
CA THR A 107 14.85 0.80 -4.73
C THR A 107 13.68 1.62 -4.17
N CYS A 108 13.74 1.95 -2.88
CA CYS A 108 12.76 2.83 -2.24
C CYS A 108 12.68 4.19 -2.95
N LEU A 109 11.46 4.67 -3.17
CA LEU A 109 11.21 5.96 -3.79
C LEU A 109 11.39 7.10 -2.78
N ALA A 110 11.94 8.23 -3.25
CA ALA A 110 12.07 9.43 -2.42
C ALA A 110 10.68 10.06 -2.18
N THR A 111 10.37 10.34 -0.92
CA THR A 111 9.18 11.12 -0.55
C THR A 111 9.47 12.59 -0.83
N THR A 112 8.68 13.24 -1.69
CA THR A 112 8.73 14.68 -1.89
C THR A 112 7.62 15.35 -1.09
N ASP A 113 7.93 16.45 -0.40
CA ASP A 113 6.91 17.29 0.22
C ASP A 113 6.01 17.93 -0.84
N VAL A 114 4.78 18.30 -0.42
CA VAL A 114 3.77 19.00 -1.23
C VAL A 114 4.31 20.29 -1.90
N ALA A 115 5.50 20.75 -1.49
CA ALA A 115 6.21 21.90 -2.04
C ALA A 115 7.35 21.54 -3.01
N GLY A 116 7.46 20.27 -3.47
CA GLY A 116 8.49 19.86 -4.43
C GLY A 116 9.93 19.78 -3.88
N LYS A 117 10.11 19.87 -2.57
CA LYS A 117 11.43 19.74 -1.93
C LYS A 117 11.67 18.28 -1.51
N LYS A 118 12.73 17.66 -2.06
CA LYS A 118 13.24 16.38 -1.58
C LYS A 118 13.54 16.48 -0.09
N LEU A 119 12.91 15.64 0.75
CA LEU A 119 13.35 15.43 2.12
C LEU A 119 14.70 14.71 2.08
N ALA A 120 15.77 15.48 2.25
CA ALA A 120 17.09 14.92 2.51
C ALA A 120 17.03 14.17 3.85
N SER A 121 17.48 12.91 3.85
CA SER A 121 17.61 12.07 5.05
C SER A 121 18.49 12.81 6.06
N ARG A 122 17.87 13.33 7.11
CA ARG A 122 18.56 13.96 8.23
C ARG A 122 19.06 12.87 9.18
N ALA A 123 20.17 12.25 8.77
CA ALA A 123 20.96 11.39 9.63
C ALA A 123 22.42 11.62 9.31
N LYS A 124 23.04 12.42 10.14
CA LYS A 124 24.45 12.46 10.58
C LYS A 124 24.90 13.90 10.76
N HIS A 125 25.03 14.38 11.94
CA HIS A 125 26.24 14.70 12.64
C HIS A 125 25.92 15.54 13.88
N GLN A 126 25.92 14.92 15.01
CA GLN A 126 26.23 15.56 16.29
C GLN A 126 27.32 14.73 16.93
N THR A 127 28.56 15.10 16.71
CA THR A 127 29.67 14.91 17.65
C THR A 127 30.79 15.83 17.23
N SER A 128 30.97 16.89 17.98
CA SER A 128 32.29 17.33 18.42
C SER A 128 32.08 18.45 19.42
N ASN A 129 32.38 18.11 20.67
CA ASN A 129 32.72 19.03 21.74
C ASN A 129 33.91 19.87 21.30
N GLU A 130 33.83 21.17 21.49
CA GLU A 130 34.99 21.98 21.78
C GLU A 130 34.64 22.99 22.86
N GLU A 131 35.29 22.77 24.02
CA GLU A 131 35.39 23.69 25.15
C GLU A 131 36.21 24.91 24.74
N PRO A 132 35.87 26.14 25.21
CA PRO A 132 36.76 27.27 25.06
C PRO A 132 37.77 27.32 26.24
N PRO A 133 39.02 27.67 26.02
CA PRO A 133 39.98 27.94 27.09
C PRO A 133 39.82 29.35 27.66
N LEU A 134 39.95 29.41 29.01
CA LEU A 134 40.32 30.51 29.94
C LEU A 134 40.16 31.95 29.50
#